data_063330fc0fc23b719d29d883c973c001
#
_entry.id   063330fc0fc23b719d29d883c973c001
#
_cell.length_a   1.000
_cell.length_b   1.000
_cell.length_c   1.000
_cell.angle_alpha   90.00
_cell.angle_beta   90.00
_cell.angle_gamma   90.00
#
_symmetry.space_group_name_H-M   'P 1'
#
loop_
_entity.id
_entity.type
_entity.pdbx_description
1 polymer ?
#
loop_
_entity_poly.entity_id
_entity_poly.type
_entity_poly.pdbx_seq_one_letter_code
_entity_poly.pdbx_strand_id
1 'polypeptide(L)'
;MGSPVILPREAHTISQQKIDSDALKVLYRLQKFNYLAYLVGGSVRDLLLGRRPKDFDIGTSAHPYQIKKLFRNCWIIGRRFRLAHVRFGTKTIEVATFRRQIKTEVSKQAGESTANTKITPLGDPLIRRDNTFGTPKEDAFRRDFTINALFYNVADRSIIDYTNGLNDLEAKIIRSIGDPNERFQEDPVRMTRAVALAARLDFTIDLPIE
;
A
#
# COMPACT_ATOMS: atom_id res chain seq x y z
N MET A 1 0.59 -9.65 -17.92
CA MET A 1 0.58 -8.42 -17.07
C MET A 1 1.63 -7.47 -17.60
N GLY A 2 1.23 -6.25 -18.01
CA GLY A 2 2.10 -5.26 -18.63
C GLY A 2 3.16 -4.66 -17.68
N SER A 3 4.09 -3.90 -18.27
CA SER A 3 5.01 -3.03 -17.54
C SER A 3 4.22 -1.88 -16.89
N PRO A 4 4.71 -1.29 -15.78
CA PRO A 4 4.04 -0.14 -15.18
C PRO A 4 4.08 1.07 -16.11
N VAL A 5 3.10 1.93 -16.01
CA VAL A 5 3.16 3.28 -16.56
C VAL A 5 4.05 4.11 -15.64
N ILE A 6 5.07 4.75 -16.20
CA ILE A 6 5.95 5.67 -15.47
C ILE A 6 5.70 7.06 -16.00
N LEU A 7 5.13 7.92 -15.15
CA LEU A 7 4.90 9.32 -15.48
C LEU A 7 6.08 10.14 -14.98
N PRO A 8 6.89 10.73 -15.89
CA PRO A 8 8.09 11.47 -15.50
C PRO A 8 7.74 12.81 -14.82
N ARG A 9 8.74 13.45 -14.21
CA ARG A 9 8.56 14.70 -13.43
C ARG A 9 7.85 15.81 -14.21
N GLU A 10 8.13 15.92 -15.48
CA GLU A 10 7.61 16.99 -16.36
C GLU A 10 6.13 16.81 -16.70
N ALA A 11 5.61 15.61 -16.55
CA ALA A 11 4.25 15.24 -16.93
C ALA A 11 3.24 15.31 -15.77
N HIS A 12 3.63 15.78 -14.58
CA HIS A 12 2.73 15.94 -13.44
C HIS A 12 3.06 17.16 -12.57
N THR A 13 2.12 17.55 -11.70
CA THR A 13 2.17 18.78 -10.90
C THR A 13 2.70 18.60 -9.49
N ILE A 14 3.07 17.40 -9.05
CA ILE A 14 3.55 17.16 -7.69
C ILE A 14 4.85 17.94 -7.44
N SER A 15 4.84 18.81 -6.44
CA SER A 15 6.03 19.49 -5.95
C SER A 15 6.51 18.86 -4.65
N GLN A 16 7.80 18.59 -4.51
CA GLN A 16 8.39 18.08 -3.27
C GLN A 16 8.18 19.03 -2.09
N GLN A 17 8.00 20.33 -2.34
CA GLN A 17 7.69 21.32 -1.29
C GLN A 17 6.33 21.08 -0.61
N LYS A 18 5.40 20.37 -1.29
CA LYS A 18 4.10 19.97 -0.72
C LYS A 18 4.17 18.66 0.06
N ILE A 19 5.30 17.94 0.01
CA ILE A 19 5.52 16.71 0.75
C ILE A 19 6.09 17.08 2.12
N ASP A 20 5.63 16.39 3.15
CA ASP A 20 6.11 16.58 4.50
C ASP A 20 7.63 16.35 4.60
N SER A 21 8.34 17.28 5.24
CA SER A 21 9.80 17.24 5.35
C SER A 21 10.31 16.01 6.11
N ASP A 22 9.55 15.50 7.07
CA ASP A 22 9.94 14.32 7.83
C ASP A 22 9.70 13.05 7.02
N ALA A 23 8.63 13.01 6.19
CA ALA A 23 8.42 11.94 5.22
C ALA A 23 9.56 11.89 4.19
N LEU A 24 10.02 13.05 3.68
CA LEU A 24 11.18 13.13 2.79
C LEU A 24 12.46 12.61 3.46
N LYS A 25 12.72 12.96 4.73
CA LYS A 25 13.88 12.44 5.48
C LYS A 25 13.85 10.92 5.58
N VAL A 26 12.68 10.34 5.82
CA VAL A 26 12.51 8.88 5.89
C VAL A 26 12.78 8.24 4.53
N LEU A 27 12.19 8.77 3.45
CA LEU A 27 12.36 8.28 2.09
C LEU A 27 13.83 8.29 1.66
N TYR A 28 14.49 9.44 1.78
CA TYR A 28 15.92 9.56 1.41
C TYR A 28 16.83 8.67 2.27
N ARG A 29 16.53 8.50 3.57
CA ARG A 29 17.32 7.61 4.41
C ARG A 29 17.18 6.15 3.99
N LEU A 30 15.98 5.69 3.67
CA LEU A 30 15.75 4.33 3.15
C LEU A 30 16.50 4.11 1.83
N GLN A 31 16.40 5.06 0.89
CA GLN A 31 17.09 5.00 -0.40
C GLN A 31 18.62 5.02 -0.25
N LYS A 32 19.15 5.83 0.68
CA LYS A 32 20.59 5.86 0.99
C LYS A 32 21.14 4.51 1.43
N PHE A 33 20.30 3.67 2.05
CA PHE A 33 20.67 2.31 2.45
C PHE A 33 20.21 1.24 1.42
N ASN A 34 20.03 1.65 0.17
CA ASN A 34 19.69 0.78 -0.97
C ASN A 34 18.35 0.05 -0.86
N TYR A 35 17.39 0.59 -0.10
CA TYR A 35 16.03 0.10 -0.11
C TYR A 35 15.18 0.88 -1.11
N LEU A 36 14.31 0.19 -1.86
CA LEU A 36 13.24 0.85 -2.56
C LEU A 36 12.34 1.54 -1.53
N ALA A 37 12.03 2.81 -1.75
CA ALA A 37 11.15 3.57 -0.87
C ALA A 37 10.38 4.61 -1.70
N TYR A 38 9.05 4.55 -1.59
CA TYR A 38 8.11 5.39 -2.33
C TYR A 38 7.08 5.99 -1.39
N LEU A 39 6.66 7.20 -1.68
CA LEU A 39 5.42 7.72 -1.14
C LEU A 39 4.26 6.96 -1.80
N VAL A 40 3.23 6.58 -1.06
CA VAL A 40 2.21 5.66 -1.56
C VAL A 40 0.79 6.08 -1.16
N GLY A 41 -0.19 5.54 -1.86
CA GLY A 41 -1.58 5.58 -1.45
C GLY A 41 -2.24 6.95 -1.59
N GLY A 42 -3.09 7.29 -0.61
CA GLY A 42 -3.90 8.49 -0.61
C GLY A 42 -3.11 9.79 -0.72
N SER A 43 -1.88 9.82 -0.21
CA SER A 43 -1.01 11.00 -0.29
C SER A 43 -0.61 11.34 -1.73
N VAL A 44 -0.27 10.33 -2.55
CA VAL A 44 0.09 10.55 -3.97
C VAL A 44 -1.13 11.03 -4.76
N ARG A 45 -2.28 10.39 -4.56
CA ARG A 45 -3.55 10.81 -5.16
C ARG A 45 -3.89 12.26 -4.82
N ASP A 46 -3.85 12.62 -3.53
CA ASP A 46 -4.23 13.95 -3.07
C ASP A 46 -3.27 15.02 -3.62
N LEU A 47 -1.96 14.73 -3.69
CA LEU A 47 -0.97 15.62 -4.32
C LEU A 47 -1.25 15.83 -5.82
N LEU A 48 -1.61 14.77 -6.57
CA LEU A 48 -1.99 14.87 -7.98
C LEU A 48 -3.25 15.72 -8.19
N LEU A 49 -4.22 15.60 -7.27
CA LEU A 49 -5.42 16.44 -7.27
C LEU A 49 -5.18 17.88 -6.76
N GLY A 50 -3.92 18.25 -6.48
CA GLY A 50 -3.57 19.58 -5.94
C GLY A 50 -4.00 19.78 -4.48
N ARG A 51 -4.50 18.75 -3.81
CA ARG A 51 -4.95 18.78 -2.42
C ARG A 51 -3.77 18.59 -1.46
N ARG A 52 -3.91 19.04 -0.22
CA ARG A 52 -2.93 18.79 0.83
C ARG A 52 -3.24 17.44 1.48
N PRO A 53 -2.33 16.45 1.41
CA PRO A 53 -2.52 15.19 2.11
C PRO A 53 -2.60 15.39 3.63
N LYS A 54 -3.42 14.59 4.28
CA LYS A 54 -3.50 14.57 5.75
C LYS A 54 -2.31 13.81 6.33
N ASP A 55 -2.00 12.66 5.76
CA ASP A 55 -0.94 11.75 6.20
C ASP A 55 -0.06 11.37 5.00
N PHE A 56 1.18 10.98 5.27
CA PHE A 56 2.15 10.58 4.25
C PHE A 56 2.66 9.18 4.57
N ASP A 57 2.12 8.20 3.83
CA ASP A 57 2.50 6.79 3.97
C ASP A 57 3.67 6.44 3.06
N ILE A 58 4.58 5.62 3.56
CA ILE A 58 5.76 5.16 2.83
C ILE A 58 5.70 3.65 2.65
N GLY A 59 5.85 3.20 1.40
CA GLY A 59 6.09 1.82 1.05
C GLY A 59 7.57 1.58 0.79
N THR A 60 8.11 0.47 1.29
CA THR A 60 9.54 0.14 1.13
C THR A 60 9.80 -1.35 0.98
N SER A 61 10.95 -1.70 0.36
CA SER A 61 11.48 -3.06 0.35
C SER A 61 12.15 -3.46 1.67
N ALA A 62 12.43 -2.50 2.57
CA ALA A 62 13.02 -2.78 3.87
C ALA A 62 12.02 -3.51 4.78
N HIS A 63 12.46 -4.57 5.45
CA HIS A 63 11.66 -5.27 6.45
C HIS A 63 11.52 -4.45 7.74
N PRO A 64 10.48 -4.66 8.56
CA PRO A 64 10.22 -3.84 9.74
C PRO A 64 11.41 -3.71 10.69
N TYR A 65 12.16 -4.79 10.92
CA TYR A 65 13.35 -4.76 11.76
C TYR A 65 14.54 -4.02 11.14
N GLN A 66 14.63 -4.00 9.81
CA GLN A 66 15.63 -3.20 9.09
C GLN A 66 15.30 -1.72 9.22
N ILE A 67 14.02 -1.34 9.08
CA ILE A 67 13.55 0.03 9.32
C ILE A 67 13.88 0.45 10.75
N LYS A 68 13.57 -0.40 11.74
CA LYS A 68 13.89 -0.12 13.15
C LYS A 68 15.38 0.11 13.40
N LYS A 69 16.28 -0.60 12.70
CA LYS A 69 17.72 -0.39 12.78
C LYS A 69 18.17 0.95 12.18
N LEU A 70 17.47 1.43 11.16
CA LEU A 70 17.78 2.71 10.51
C LEU A 70 17.32 3.93 11.33
N PHE A 71 16.23 3.80 12.09
CA PHE A 71 15.61 4.92 12.79
C PHE A 71 15.58 4.65 14.30
N ARG A 72 16.25 5.50 15.09
CA ARG A 72 16.28 5.37 16.56
C ARG A 72 14.88 5.52 17.17
N ASN A 73 14.06 6.43 16.64
CA ASN A 73 12.70 6.70 17.10
C ASN A 73 11.68 5.93 16.26
N CYS A 74 11.83 4.60 16.22
CA CYS A 74 10.97 3.73 15.45
C CYS A 74 10.39 2.62 16.32
N TRP A 75 9.07 2.43 16.23
CA TRP A 75 8.33 1.33 16.87
C TRP A 75 7.66 0.49 15.80
N ILE A 76 7.62 -0.82 16.02
CA ILE A 76 6.89 -1.74 15.15
C ILE A 76 5.55 -2.01 15.83
N ILE A 77 4.46 -1.64 15.15
CA ILE A 77 3.10 -1.72 15.66
C ILE A 77 2.31 -2.75 14.82
N GLY A 78 1.37 -3.42 15.48
CA GLY A 78 0.48 -4.39 14.87
C GLY A 78 1.00 -5.82 14.96
N ARG A 79 0.10 -6.74 15.29
CA ARG A 79 0.36 -8.19 15.32
C ARG A 79 0.25 -8.82 13.94
N ARG A 80 -0.82 -8.46 13.23
CA ARG A 80 -1.14 -8.97 11.88
C ARG A 80 -0.37 -8.22 10.80
N PHE A 81 -0.35 -6.90 10.90
CA PHE A 81 0.33 -6.00 9.96
C PHE A 81 1.41 -5.23 10.72
N ARG A 82 2.66 -5.64 10.55
CA ARG A 82 3.79 -4.98 11.21
C ARG A 82 4.14 -3.70 10.46
N LEU A 83 3.65 -2.58 10.96
CA LEU A 83 3.99 -1.24 10.47
C LEU A 83 5.12 -0.65 11.31
N ALA A 84 6.07 -0.01 10.67
CA ALA A 84 7.09 0.76 11.35
C ALA A 84 6.61 2.21 11.46
N HIS A 85 6.46 2.69 12.70
CA HIS A 85 6.11 4.06 13.02
C HIS A 85 7.38 4.82 13.36
N VAL A 86 7.81 5.73 12.48
CA VAL A 86 8.96 6.62 12.70
C VAL A 86 8.47 7.94 13.25
N ARG A 87 8.86 8.27 14.49
CA ARG A 87 8.34 9.42 15.22
C ARG A 87 9.25 10.64 15.10
N PHE A 88 8.64 11.80 14.84
CA PHE A 88 9.26 13.12 14.81
C PHE A 88 8.49 14.06 15.75
N GLY A 89 8.96 14.21 17.00
CA GLY A 89 8.21 14.93 18.02
C GLY A 89 6.84 14.30 18.27
N THR A 90 5.77 15.03 17.97
CA THR A 90 4.36 14.55 18.07
C THR A 90 3.87 13.85 16.82
N LYS A 91 4.58 14.00 15.69
CA LYS A 91 4.22 13.42 14.39
C LYS A 91 4.77 12.00 14.25
N THR A 92 4.02 11.17 13.54
CA THR A 92 4.43 9.80 13.17
C THR A 92 4.34 9.65 11.66
N ILE A 93 5.39 9.09 11.04
CA ILE A 93 5.40 8.67 9.64
C ILE A 93 5.27 7.15 9.63
N GLU A 94 4.24 6.66 8.92
CA GLU A 94 4.00 5.24 8.76
C GLU A 94 4.83 4.68 7.61
N VAL A 95 5.56 3.59 7.88
CA VAL A 95 6.41 2.92 6.89
C VAL A 95 6.01 1.45 6.84
N ALA A 96 5.50 1.03 5.70
CA ALA A 96 5.06 -0.33 5.42
C ALA A 96 6.05 -1.05 4.49
N THR A 97 6.43 -2.27 4.80
CA THR A 97 7.12 -3.12 3.84
C THR A 97 6.14 -3.55 2.75
N PHE A 98 6.57 -3.56 1.47
CA PHE A 98 5.75 -4.06 0.37
C PHE A 98 5.31 -5.49 0.63
N ARG A 99 4.06 -5.80 0.31
CA ARG A 99 3.43 -7.10 0.56
C ARG A 99 2.86 -7.68 -0.71
N ARG A 100 2.70 -8.99 -0.72
CA ARG A 100 1.95 -9.72 -1.74
C ARG A 100 0.72 -10.38 -1.14
N GLN A 101 -0.31 -10.56 -1.94
CA GLN A 101 -1.48 -11.35 -1.59
C GLN A 101 -1.16 -12.83 -1.83
N ILE A 102 -1.41 -13.68 -0.85
CA ILE A 102 -1.36 -15.12 -1.03
C ILE A 102 -2.79 -15.56 -1.35
N LYS A 103 -3.04 -15.99 -2.58
CA LYS A 103 -4.29 -16.71 -2.90
C LYS A 103 -4.26 -18.01 -2.10
N THR A 104 -5.18 -18.15 -1.18
CA THR A 104 -5.42 -19.44 -0.52
C THR A 104 -6.23 -20.27 -1.50
N GLU A 105 -5.56 -21.17 -2.25
CA GLU A 105 -6.27 -22.28 -2.84
C GLU A 105 -6.80 -23.12 -1.69
N VAL A 106 -8.11 -23.08 -1.48
CA VAL A 106 -8.79 -24.03 -0.61
C VAL A 106 -8.75 -25.34 -1.40
N SER A 107 -7.69 -26.12 -1.20
CA SER A 107 -7.67 -27.50 -1.61
C SER A 107 -8.75 -28.23 -0.81
N LYS A 108 -9.93 -28.42 -1.44
CA LYS A 108 -10.90 -29.43 -1.06
C LYS A 108 -10.27 -30.79 -1.35
N GLN A 109 -9.41 -31.26 -0.47
CA GLN A 109 -9.10 -32.67 -0.33
C GLN A 109 -9.45 -33.05 1.11
N ALA A 110 -10.68 -33.49 1.27
CA ALA A 110 -11.05 -34.37 2.34
C ALA A 110 -10.34 -35.72 2.09
N GLY A 111 -9.47 -36.12 3.01
CA GLY A 111 -8.77 -37.39 2.94
C GLY A 111 -7.90 -37.55 4.19
N GLU A 112 -8.35 -38.42 5.05
CA GLU A 112 -7.79 -38.85 6.32
C GLU A 112 -6.26 -39.05 6.31
N SER A 113 -5.57 -38.56 7.35
CA SER A 113 -4.50 -39.35 8.03
C SER A 113 -4.02 -38.67 9.31
N THR A 114 -4.34 -39.31 10.39
CA THR A 114 -3.64 -39.55 11.66
C THR A 114 -2.40 -38.72 12.04
N ALA A 115 -2.58 -38.06 13.19
CA ALA A 115 -1.71 -38.04 14.38
C ALA A 115 -0.24 -37.59 14.26
N ASN A 116 0.07 -36.68 15.18
CA ASN A 116 1.39 -36.25 15.69
C ASN A 116 2.06 -35.07 14.97
N THR A 117 1.56 -33.87 15.23
CA THR A 117 2.40 -32.70 15.16
C THR A 117 2.32 -31.95 16.48
N LYS A 118 3.45 -31.91 17.18
CA LYS A 118 3.65 -31.16 18.43
C LYS A 118 3.19 -29.72 18.21
N ILE A 119 2.17 -29.31 18.93
CA ILE A 119 1.64 -27.96 19.00
C ILE A 119 2.69 -27.11 19.73
N THR A 120 3.47 -26.34 19.00
CA THR A 120 4.18 -25.21 19.58
C THR A 120 3.22 -24.02 19.63
N PRO A 121 3.06 -23.35 20.77
CA PRO A 121 2.12 -22.24 20.93
C PRO A 121 2.70 -20.96 20.36
N LEU A 122 2.67 -20.78 19.05
CA LEU A 122 3.10 -19.55 18.39
C LEU A 122 2.22 -19.22 17.17
N GLY A 123 1.15 -18.49 17.47
CA GLY A 123 0.45 -17.65 16.50
C GLY A 123 -0.46 -18.38 15.51
N ASP A 124 -1.67 -17.87 15.43
CA ASP A 124 -2.70 -18.23 14.47
C ASP A 124 -2.11 -18.35 13.04
N PRO A 125 -2.34 -19.47 12.32
CA PRO A 125 -1.88 -19.67 10.94
C PRO A 125 -2.31 -18.55 9.97
N LEU A 126 -3.46 -17.90 10.22
CA LEU A 126 -3.94 -16.73 9.47
C LEU A 126 -3.00 -15.54 9.63
N ILE A 127 -2.38 -15.35 10.80
CA ILE A 127 -1.46 -14.23 11.06
C ILE A 127 -0.14 -14.38 10.30
N ARG A 128 0.33 -15.60 10.04
CA ARG A 128 1.57 -15.84 9.27
C ARG A 128 1.40 -15.57 7.78
N ARG A 129 0.20 -15.77 7.22
CA ARG A 129 -0.09 -15.63 5.78
C ARG A 129 -0.11 -14.18 5.31
N ASP A 130 -0.52 -13.25 6.18
CA ASP A 130 -0.64 -11.82 5.83
C ASP A 130 0.69 -11.03 5.86
N ASN A 131 1.77 -11.60 6.38
CA ASN A 131 3.09 -10.96 6.47
C ASN A 131 4.06 -11.42 5.35
N THR A 132 3.55 -11.81 4.20
CA THR A 132 4.40 -12.15 3.08
C THR A 132 4.83 -10.88 2.37
N PHE A 133 6.14 -10.64 2.39
CA PHE A 133 6.75 -9.50 1.72
C PHE A 133 6.77 -9.70 0.21
N GLY A 134 6.67 -8.60 -0.52
CA GLY A 134 6.55 -8.59 -1.96
C GLY A 134 7.29 -7.44 -2.62
N THR A 135 7.04 -7.30 -3.90
CA THR A 135 7.52 -6.21 -4.75
C THR A 135 6.55 -5.03 -4.72
N PRO A 136 6.94 -3.83 -5.20
CA PRO A 136 6.02 -2.70 -5.37
C PRO A 136 4.80 -3.05 -6.22
N LYS A 137 4.99 -3.85 -7.27
CA LYS A 137 3.91 -4.32 -8.13
C LYS A 137 2.89 -5.16 -7.36
N GLU A 138 3.35 -6.16 -6.62
CA GLU A 138 2.49 -7.01 -5.80
C GLU A 138 1.75 -6.22 -4.72
N ASP A 139 2.42 -5.20 -4.14
CA ASP A 139 1.78 -4.30 -3.17
C ASP A 139 0.69 -3.44 -3.80
N ALA A 140 0.87 -2.99 -5.06
CA ALA A 140 -0.16 -2.27 -5.79
C ALA A 140 -1.42 -3.12 -5.99
N PHE A 141 -1.26 -4.36 -6.46
CA PHE A 141 -2.39 -5.24 -6.77
C PHE A 141 -3.18 -5.75 -5.55
N ARG A 142 -2.63 -5.68 -4.35
CA ARG A 142 -3.37 -6.03 -3.13
C ARG A 142 -4.19 -4.87 -2.54
N ARG A 143 -3.98 -3.63 -3.01
CA ARG A 143 -4.73 -2.46 -2.54
C ARG A 143 -6.20 -2.54 -2.94
N ASP A 144 -7.00 -1.64 -2.38
CA ASP A 144 -8.44 -1.59 -2.61
C ASP A 144 -8.81 -0.98 -3.98
N PHE A 145 -8.34 0.25 -4.23
CA PHE A 145 -8.73 1.05 -5.40
C PHE A 145 -7.50 1.49 -6.20
N THR A 146 -7.67 1.56 -7.52
CA THR A 146 -6.61 1.94 -8.47
C THR A 146 -5.99 3.28 -8.14
N ILE A 147 -6.80 4.29 -7.83
CA ILE A 147 -6.35 5.65 -7.47
C ILE A 147 -5.56 5.71 -6.14
N ASN A 148 -5.62 4.67 -5.31
CA ASN A 148 -4.84 4.52 -4.08
C ASN A 148 -3.61 3.63 -4.27
N ALA A 149 -3.35 3.13 -5.49
CA ALA A 149 -2.23 2.25 -5.80
C ALA A 149 -1.13 2.93 -6.62
N LEU A 150 -1.04 4.24 -6.51
CA LEU A 150 -0.01 5.07 -7.12
C LEU A 150 1.20 5.19 -6.19
N PHE A 151 2.40 5.19 -6.78
CA PHE A 151 3.67 5.34 -6.07
C PHE A 151 4.41 6.56 -6.60
N TYR A 152 4.97 7.37 -5.70
CA TYR A 152 5.84 8.48 -6.08
C TYR A 152 7.26 8.21 -5.63
N ASN A 153 8.18 8.20 -6.60
CA ASN A 153 9.61 8.02 -6.35
C ASN A 153 10.28 9.39 -6.15
N VAL A 154 10.83 9.62 -4.97
CA VAL A 154 11.47 10.91 -4.67
C VAL A 154 12.83 11.09 -5.34
N ALA A 155 13.48 10.01 -5.81
CA ALA A 155 14.82 10.07 -6.43
C ALA A 155 14.77 10.72 -7.80
N ASP A 156 13.87 10.27 -8.67
CA ASP A 156 13.67 10.78 -10.04
C ASP A 156 12.38 11.60 -10.18
N ARG A 157 11.60 11.69 -9.10
CA ARG A 157 10.32 12.40 -9.03
C ARG A 157 9.26 11.83 -9.97
N SER A 158 9.36 10.58 -10.36
CA SER A 158 8.37 9.92 -11.20
C SER A 158 7.20 9.36 -10.40
N ILE A 159 6.07 9.14 -11.10
CA ILE A 159 4.94 8.37 -10.58
C ILE A 159 4.93 7.02 -11.27
N ILE A 160 4.77 5.96 -10.50
CA ILE A 160 4.71 4.59 -10.98
C ILE A 160 3.29 4.08 -10.76
N ASP A 161 2.64 3.66 -11.84
CA ASP A 161 1.28 3.13 -11.86
C ASP A 161 1.26 1.72 -12.46
N TYR A 162 0.84 0.75 -11.64
CA TYR A 162 0.70 -0.67 -12.02
C TYR A 162 -0.74 -1.05 -12.34
N THR A 163 -1.72 -0.20 -12.03
CA THR A 163 -3.14 -0.57 -11.92
C THR A 163 -4.07 0.32 -12.75
N ASN A 164 -3.52 1.18 -13.58
CA ASN A 164 -4.26 2.20 -14.36
C ASN A 164 -4.93 3.29 -13.51
N GLY A 165 -4.39 3.54 -12.31
CA GLY A 165 -4.93 4.52 -11.37
C GLY A 165 -4.83 5.97 -11.84
N LEU A 166 -3.87 6.31 -12.71
CA LEU A 166 -3.74 7.66 -13.30
C LEU A 166 -4.93 7.98 -14.19
N ASN A 167 -5.35 7.05 -15.06
CA ASN A 167 -6.50 7.24 -15.94
C ASN A 167 -7.81 7.29 -15.14
N ASP A 168 -7.95 6.44 -14.11
CA ASP A 168 -9.13 6.47 -13.24
C ASP A 168 -9.20 7.76 -12.41
N LEU A 169 -8.05 8.32 -12.04
CA LEU A 169 -7.97 9.60 -11.33
C LEU A 169 -8.42 10.77 -12.22
N GLU A 170 -7.99 10.77 -13.50
CA GLU A 170 -8.40 11.77 -14.49
C GLU A 170 -9.88 11.66 -14.81
N ALA A 171 -10.38 10.44 -14.98
CA ALA A 171 -11.79 10.14 -15.22
C ALA A 171 -12.70 10.35 -14.00
N LYS A 172 -12.12 10.62 -12.81
CA LYS A 172 -12.83 10.75 -11.53
C LYS A 172 -13.62 9.48 -11.16
N ILE A 173 -13.02 8.33 -11.35
CA ILE A 173 -13.60 7.02 -11.09
C ILE A 173 -12.91 6.35 -9.91
N ILE A 174 -13.71 5.71 -9.04
CA ILE A 174 -13.24 4.80 -7.99
C ILE A 174 -13.45 3.39 -8.46
N ARG A 175 -12.37 2.75 -8.90
CA ARG A 175 -12.35 1.39 -9.43
C ARG A 175 -11.65 0.44 -8.47
N SER A 176 -12.27 -0.72 -8.21
CA SER A 176 -11.64 -1.81 -7.45
C SER A 176 -10.48 -2.43 -8.24
N ILE A 177 -9.42 -2.82 -7.53
CA ILE A 177 -8.34 -3.59 -8.11
C ILE A 177 -8.70 -5.08 -8.02
N GLY A 178 -8.88 -5.72 -9.19
CA GLY A 178 -9.40 -7.08 -9.30
C GLY A 178 -10.92 -7.12 -9.33
N ASP A 179 -11.49 -8.33 -9.25
CA ASP A 179 -12.94 -8.51 -9.27
C ASP A 179 -13.60 -7.90 -8.03
N PRO A 180 -14.53 -6.93 -8.16
CA PRO A 180 -15.16 -6.27 -7.03
C PRO A 180 -15.90 -7.24 -6.10
N ASN A 181 -16.57 -8.27 -6.67
CA ASN A 181 -17.32 -9.23 -5.87
C ASN A 181 -16.39 -10.03 -4.96
N GLU A 182 -15.29 -10.56 -5.52
CA GLU A 182 -14.28 -11.25 -4.72
C GLU A 182 -13.67 -10.33 -3.64
N ARG A 183 -13.33 -9.10 -4.03
CA ARG A 183 -12.65 -8.13 -3.14
C ARG A 183 -13.55 -7.64 -2.01
N PHE A 184 -14.85 -7.49 -2.25
CA PHE A 184 -15.81 -7.09 -1.22
C PHE A 184 -16.20 -8.25 -0.31
N GLN A 185 -16.20 -9.49 -0.81
CA GLN A 185 -16.36 -10.68 0.03
C GLN A 185 -15.14 -10.91 0.95
N GLU A 186 -13.92 -10.67 0.46
CA GLU A 186 -12.70 -10.72 1.28
C GLU A 186 -12.70 -9.70 2.43
N ASP A 187 -13.17 -8.49 2.17
CA ASP A 187 -13.21 -7.40 3.14
C ASP A 187 -14.37 -6.44 2.85
N PRO A 188 -15.54 -6.65 3.48
CA PRO A 188 -16.72 -5.81 3.28
C PRO A 188 -16.51 -4.31 3.63
N VAL A 189 -15.50 -3.99 4.47
CA VAL A 189 -15.16 -2.61 4.81
C VAL A 189 -14.74 -1.81 3.56
N ARG A 190 -14.28 -2.48 2.50
CA ARG A 190 -13.96 -1.80 1.23
C ARG A 190 -15.17 -1.11 0.60
N MET A 191 -16.39 -1.64 0.77
CA MET A 191 -17.61 -0.99 0.27
C MET A 191 -17.82 0.38 0.95
N THR A 192 -17.74 0.42 2.27
CA THR A 192 -17.89 1.69 3.00
C THR A 192 -16.75 2.66 2.70
N ARG A 193 -15.53 2.15 2.44
CA ARG A 193 -14.39 2.95 2.00
C ARG A 193 -14.61 3.52 0.60
N ALA A 194 -15.21 2.77 -0.33
CA ALA A 194 -15.55 3.26 -1.68
C ALA A 194 -16.53 4.43 -1.59
N VAL A 195 -17.63 4.28 -0.83
CA VAL A 195 -18.63 5.33 -0.63
C VAL A 195 -18.04 6.58 0.02
N ALA A 196 -17.27 6.40 1.10
CA ALA A 196 -16.62 7.52 1.79
C ALA A 196 -15.61 8.24 0.88
N LEU A 197 -14.89 7.50 0.04
CA LEU A 197 -13.92 8.05 -0.89
C LEU A 197 -14.62 8.80 -2.02
N ALA A 198 -15.71 8.24 -2.58
CA ALA A 198 -16.53 8.87 -3.60
C ALA A 198 -17.08 10.21 -3.12
N ALA A 199 -17.70 10.23 -1.95
CA ALA A 199 -18.24 11.45 -1.35
C ALA A 199 -17.15 12.51 -1.08
N ARG A 200 -15.97 12.10 -0.57
CA ARG A 200 -14.86 13.02 -0.27
C ARG A 200 -14.21 13.62 -1.50
N LEU A 201 -14.11 12.86 -2.58
CA LEU A 201 -13.42 13.27 -3.81
C LEU A 201 -14.36 13.88 -4.84
N ASP A 202 -15.66 13.66 -4.72
CA ASP A 202 -16.68 13.91 -5.75
C ASP A 202 -16.41 13.08 -7.01
N PHE A 203 -16.25 11.77 -6.80
CA PHE A 203 -15.93 10.78 -7.83
C PHE A 203 -17.06 9.76 -7.94
N THR A 204 -17.22 9.16 -9.11
CA THR A 204 -18.18 8.08 -9.36
C THR A 204 -17.56 6.73 -9.00
N ILE A 205 -18.34 5.84 -8.39
CA ILE A 205 -17.91 4.45 -8.16
C ILE A 205 -18.16 3.67 -9.44
N ASP A 206 -17.12 2.99 -9.93
CA ASP A 206 -17.23 2.04 -11.04
C ASP A 206 -17.75 0.73 -10.46
N LEU A 207 -19.06 0.54 -10.58
CA LEU A 207 -19.71 -0.73 -10.29
C LEU A 207 -19.81 -1.49 -11.61
N PRO A 208 -19.35 -2.76 -11.70
CA PRO A 208 -19.69 -3.58 -12.85
C PRO A 208 -21.21 -3.68 -12.90
N ILE A 209 -21.79 -3.23 -14.01
CA ILE A 209 -23.21 -3.41 -14.31
C ILE A 209 -23.31 -4.85 -14.80
N GLU A 210 -23.78 -5.76 -13.95
CA GLU A 210 -24.28 -7.06 -14.38
C GLU A 210 -25.75 -6.95 -14.79
#